data_52dc5221d44fb528cbe7cf87a907c692
#
_entry.id   52dc5221d44fb528cbe7cf87a907c692
#
_cell.length_a   1.000
_cell.length_b   1.000
_cell.length_c   1.000
_cell.angle_alpha   90.00
_cell.angle_beta   90.00
_cell.angle_gamma   90.00
#
_symmetry.space_group_name_H-M   'P 1'
#
loop_
_entity.id
_entity.type
_entity.pdbx_description
1 polymer ?
#
loop_
_entity_poly.entity_id
_entity_poly.type
_entity_poly.pdbx_seq_one_letter_code
_entity_poly.pdbx_strand_id
1 'polypeptide(L)'
;GANTLAKQQANLSMGSAMSSRTQLWEDRATEFLSSPLYGVGFASQKIISFKQSLVTGIIEPGTSYGAVFAMTGLLGGIPFLFILFGNLLKRPFRAPGSPPVSPAQAALALFAVHMIAEGYVFAAGSGLSAVFWAVIGGAHAYRNLPNGGK
;
A
#
# COMPACT_ATOMS: atom_id res chain seq x y z
N GLY A 1 0.69 -4.71 -42.01
CA GLY A 1 -0.03 -3.52 -41.54
C GLY A 1 -0.74 -3.66 -40.19
N ALA A 2 -1.49 -4.75 -39.94
CA ALA A 2 -2.30 -4.91 -38.70
C ALA A 2 -1.43 -5.09 -37.43
N ASN A 3 -0.32 -5.79 -37.52
CA ASN A 3 0.57 -6.03 -36.37
C ASN A 3 1.33 -4.78 -35.90
N THR A 4 1.57 -3.82 -36.80
CA THR A 4 2.20 -2.55 -36.46
C THR A 4 1.24 -1.61 -35.74
N LEU A 5 -0.02 -1.58 -36.14
CA LEU A 5 -1.07 -0.79 -35.48
C LEU A 5 -1.37 -1.33 -34.06
N ALA A 6 -1.45 -2.66 -33.91
CA ALA A 6 -1.66 -3.28 -32.61
C ALA A 6 -0.49 -3.00 -31.63
N LYS A 7 0.76 -3.03 -32.10
CA LYS A 7 1.95 -2.62 -31.32
C LYS A 7 1.94 -1.14 -30.96
N GLN A 8 1.55 -0.27 -31.87
CA GLN A 8 1.43 1.16 -31.59
C GLN A 8 0.31 1.44 -30.56
N GLN A 9 -0.83 0.80 -30.66
CA GLN A 9 -1.90 0.93 -29.67
C GLN A 9 -1.48 0.39 -28.28
N ALA A 10 -0.77 -0.74 -28.23
CA ALA A 10 -0.23 -1.28 -26.98
C ALA A 10 0.80 -0.33 -26.35
N ASN A 11 1.68 0.28 -27.13
CA ASN A 11 2.66 1.25 -26.64
C ASN A 11 1.99 2.55 -26.16
N LEU A 12 0.97 3.02 -26.86
CA LEU A 12 0.19 4.20 -26.44
C LEU A 12 -0.59 3.93 -25.16
N SER A 13 -1.17 2.74 -24.98
CA SER A 13 -1.87 2.34 -23.76
C SER A 13 -0.91 2.17 -22.58
N MET A 14 0.28 1.62 -22.78
CA MET A 14 1.32 1.53 -21.74
C MET A 14 1.87 2.91 -21.36
N GLY A 15 2.13 3.78 -22.33
CA GLY A 15 2.56 5.15 -22.09
C GLY A 15 1.51 5.97 -21.33
N SER A 16 0.24 5.81 -21.65
CA SER A 16 -0.89 6.42 -20.95
C SER A 16 -1.04 5.89 -19.52
N ALA A 17 -0.88 4.59 -19.31
CA ALA A 17 -0.96 3.98 -17.98
C ALA A 17 0.21 4.41 -17.07
N MET A 18 1.42 4.52 -17.60
CA MET A 18 2.57 5.04 -16.84
C MET A 18 2.43 6.54 -16.53
N SER A 19 1.95 7.32 -17.48
CA SER A 19 1.69 8.75 -17.30
C SER A 19 0.62 9.00 -16.21
N SER A 20 -0.45 8.22 -16.17
CA SER A 20 -1.49 8.34 -15.15
C SER A 20 -0.98 7.97 -13.74
N ARG A 21 -0.10 6.99 -13.61
CA ARG A 21 0.51 6.61 -12.32
C ARG A 21 1.46 7.67 -11.80
N THR A 22 2.28 8.26 -12.67
CA THR A 22 3.18 9.36 -12.30
C THR A 22 2.38 10.54 -11.76
N GLN A 23 1.28 10.88 -12.41
CA GLN A 23 0.40 11.95 -11.97
C GLN A 23 -0.22 11.67 -10.59
N LEU A 24 -0.65 10.42 -10.33
CA LEU A 24 -1.16 10.02 -9.01
C LEU A 24 -0.08 10.14 -7.92
N TRP A 25 1.16 9.84 -8.22
CA TRP A 25 2.26 9.99 -7.26
C TRP A 25 2.58 11.46 -6.97
N GLU A 26 2.56 12.32 -8.00
CA GLU A 26 2.73 13.77 -7.84
C GLU A 26 1.59 14.39 -7.03
N ASP A 27 0.35 13.95 -7.25
CA ASP A 27 -0.81 14.38 -6.47
C ASP A 27 -0.65 14.00 -4.99
N ARG A 28 -0.22 12.75 -4.69
CA ARG A 28 0.03 12.31 -3.31
C ARG A 28 1.17 13.10 -2.64
N ALA A 29 2.25 13.37 -3.37
CA ALA A 29 3.34 14.20 -2.86
C ALA A 29 2.86 15.64 -2.57
N THR A 30 2.06 16.22 -3.44
CA THR A 30 1.51 17.57 -3.26
C THR A 30 0.56 17.63 -2.06
N GLU A 31 -0.29 16.62 -1.88
CA GLU A 31 -1.19 16.52 -0.71
C GLU A 31 -0.40 16.39 0.58
N PHE A 32 0.62 15.53 0.61
CA PHE A 32 1.51 15.40 1.77
C PHE A 32 2.19 16.73 2.10
N LEU A 33 2.75 17.43 1.11
CA LEU A 33 3.41 18.72 1.32
C LEU A 33 2.46 19.81 1.80
N SER A 34 1.16 19.70 1.51
CA SER A 34 0.16 20.67 2.00
C SER A 34 -0.13 20.54 3.50
N SER A 35 0.06 19.35 4.08
CA SER A 35 -0.15 19.08 5.51
C SER A 35 0.78 17.96 5.99
N PRO A 36 2.10 18.22 6.14
CA PRO A 36 3.07 17.16 6.39
C PRO A 36 2.89 16.43 7.72
N LEU A 37 2.41 17.11 8.76
CA LEU A 37 2.28 16.53 10.09
C LEU A 37 1.03 15.66 10.26
N TYR A 38 -0.13 16.18 9.81
CA TYR A 38 -1.43 15.56 10.06
C TYR A 38 -2.04 14.90 8.82
N GLY A 39 -1.50 15.19 7.63
CA GLY A 39 -2.08 14.79 6.37
C GLY A 39 -3.34 15.60 6.02
N VAL A 40 -3.95 15.26 4.88
CA VAL A 40 -5.17 15.93 4.39
C VAL A 40 -6.47 15.22 4.85
N GLY A 41 -6.35 14.13 5.58
CA GLY A 41 -7.48 13.33 6.06
C GLY A 41 -7.87 12.18 5.12
N PHE A 42 -8.67 11.27 5.66
CA PHE A 42 -9.18 10.12 4.91
C PHE A 42 -10.21 10.58 3.88
N ALA A 43 -10.14 9.99 2.70
CA ALA A 43 -11.02 10.28 1.55
C ALA A 43 -11.00 11.75 1.08
N SER A 44 -10.04 12.56 1.54
CA SER A 44 -9.80 13.89 0.99
C SER A 44 -9.02 13.75 -0.32
N GLN A 45 -9.58 14.22 -1.41
CA GLN A 45 -8.90 14.30 -2.71
C GLN A 45 -8.99 15.73 -3.23
N LYS A 46 -7.86 16.24 -3.73
CA LYS A 46 -7.87 17.53 -4.43
C LYS A 46 -8.67 17.42 -5.75
N ILE A 47 -9.25 18.55 -6.10
CA ILE A 47 -10.30 18.84 -7.09
C ILE A 47 -10.19 18.12 -8.45
N ILE A 48 -9.01 17.70 -8.91
CA ILE A 48 -8.83 17.09 -10.24
C ILE A 48 -9.25 15.61 -10.23
N SER A 49 -8.85 14.87 -9.21
CA SER A 49 -9.26 13.46 -9.02
C SER A 49 -10.74 13.36 -8.60
N PHE A 50 -11.28 14.42 -7.98
CA PHE A 50 -12.67 14.48 -7.57
C PHE A 50 -13.66 14.43 -8.75
N LYS A 51 -13.36 15.11 -9.88
CA LYS A 51 -14.20 15.03 -11.09
C LYS A 51 -14.25 13.62 -11.68
N GLN A 52 -13.13 12.92 -11.68
CA GLN A 52 -13.04 11.56 -12.19
C GLN A 52 -13.73 10.55 -11.23
N SER A 53 -13.58 10.77 -9.92
CA SER A 53 -14.25 10.01 -8.87
C SER A 53 -15.78 10.17 -8.89
N LEU A 54 -16.29 11.36 -9.18
CA LEU A 54 -17.73 11.59 -9.34
C LEU A 54 -18.34 10.83 -10.52
N VAL A 55 -17.56 10.60 -11.57
CA VAL A 55 -18.02 9.87 -12.77
C VAL A 55 -17.89 8.35 -12.60
N THR A 56 -16.81 7.88 -11.95
CA THR A 56 -16.51 6.45 -11.83
C THR A 56 -16.83 5.86 -10.46
N GLY A 57 -17.00 6.70 -9.43
CA GLY A 57 -17.18 6.25 -8.03
C GLY A 57 -15.94 5.57 -7.43
N ILE A 58 -14.82 5.54 -8.15
CA ILE A 58 -13.59 4.85 -7.75
C ILE A 58 -12.55 5.91 -7.35
N ILE A 59 -12.06 5.80 -6.13
CA ILE A 59 -10.93 6.57 -5.63
C ILE A 59 -9.69 5.70 -5.81
N GLU A 60 -8.83 6.05 -6.78
CA GLU A 60 -7.54 5.38 -6.95
C GLU A 60 -6.48 6.09 -6.09
N PRO A 61 -6.01 5.46 -5.00
CA PRO A 61 -4.99 6.06 -4.14
C PRO A 61 -3.58 6.02 -4.74
N GLY A 62 -3.38 5.35 -5.87
CA GLY A 62 -2.13 5.24 -6.62
C GLY A 62 -1.11 4.31 -5.97
N THR A 63 -0.58 4.69 -4.82
CA THR A 63 0.34 3.87 -4.02
C THR A 63 -0.11 3.88 -2.56
N SER A 64 0.00 2.74 -1.88
CA SER A 64 -0.36 2.65 -0.46
C SER A 64 0.53 3.52 0.42
N TYR A 65 1.82 3.59 0.15
CA TYR A 65 2.73 4.45 0.91
C TYR A 65 2.38 5.93 0.73
N GLY A 66 2.22 6.38 -0.51
CA GLY A 66 1.81 7.75 -0.82
C GLY A 66 0.48 8.11 -0.17
N ALA A 67 -0.50 7.22 -0.25
CA ALA A 67 -1.81 7.41 0.35
C ALA A 67 -1.73 7.52 1.88
N VAL A 68 -0.97 6.65 2.56
CA VAL A 68 -0.79 6.70 4.01
C VAL A 68 -0.19 8.04 4.42
N PHE A 69 0.91 8.48 3.81
CA PHE A 69 1.55 9.75 4.16
C PHE A 69 0.70 10.96 3.77
N ALA A 70 0.04 10.96 2.63
CA ALA A 70 -0.85 12.04 2.22
C ALA A 70 -2.04 12.18 3.19
N MET A 71 -2.67 11.07 3.57
CA MET A 71 -3.88 11.07 4.40
C MET A 71 -3.62 11.34 5.88
N THR A 72 -2.50 10.83 6.43
CA THR A 72 -2.23 10.84 7.88
C THR A 72 -0.98 11.62 8.28
N GLY A 73 -0.25 12.15 7.32
CA GLY A 73 1.00 12.87 7.54
C GLY A 73 2.09 12.01 8.16
N LEU A 74 3.08 12.66 8.75
CA LEU A 74 4.16 11.98 9.48
C LEU A 74 3.64 11.27 10.75
N LEU A 75 2.63 11.82 11.41
CA LEU A 75 2.07 11.25 12.63
C LEU A 75 1.44 9.86 12.41
N GLY A 76 0.88 9.59 11.26
CA GLY A 76 0.36 8.27 10.92
C GLY A 76 1.33 7.44 10.07
N GLY A 77 2.04 8.07 9.14
CA GLY A 77 2.97 7.39 8.24
C GLY A 77 4.14 6.74 8.95
N ILE A 78 4.76 7.43 9.93
CA ILE A 78 5.89 6.88 10.71
C ILE A 78 5.47 5.66 11.54
N PRO A 79 4.40 5.71 12.38
CA PRO A 79 3.91 4.53 13.07
C PRO A 79 3.53 3.39 12.14
N PHE A 80 2.92 3.69 10.99
CA PHE A 80 2.61 2.67 9.98
C PHE A 80 3.87 1.93 9.51
N LEU A 81 4.94 2.65 9.17
CA LEU A 81 6.22 2.04 8.77
C LEU A 81 6.83 1.22 9.92
N PHE A 82 6.77 1.70 11.17
CA PHE A 82 7.22 0.94 12.32
C PHE A 82 6.45 -0.37 12.51
N ILE A 83 5.12 -0.35 12.32
CA ILE A 83 4.29 -1.55 12.40
C ILE A 83 4.66 -2.52 11.26
N LEU A 84 4.73 -2.02 10.03
CA LEU A 84 5.03 -2.84 8.86
C LEU A 84 6.42 -3.48 8.97
N PHE A 85 7.46 -2.66 9.08
CA PHE A 85 8.84 -3.12 9.14
C PHE A 85 9.17 -3.80 10.46
N GLY A 86 8.55 -3.40 11.56
CA GLY A 86 8.69 -4.09 12.84
C GLY A 86 8.20 -5.53 12.79
N ASN A 87 7.14 -5.82 12.05
CA ASN A 87 6.66 -7.19 11.84
C ASN A 87 7.46 -7.94 10.77
N LEU A 88 7.97 -7.22 9.77
CA LEU A 88 8.76 -7.81 8.69
C LEU A 88 10.18 -8.18 9.12
N LEU A 89 10.86 -7.29 9.87
CA LEU A 89 12.28 -7.42 10.21
C LEU A 89 12.54 -8.16 11.52
N LYS A 90 11.59 -8.11 12.47
CA LYS A 90 11.75 -8.85 13.71
C LYS A 90 11.63 -10.34 13.46
N ARG A 91 12.76 -11.03 13.53
CA ARG A 91 12.79 -12.49 13.52
C ARG A 91 12.06 -12.98 14.75
N PRO A 92 11.03 -13.85 14.65
CA PRO A 92 10.51 -14.55 15.81
C PRO A 92 11.68 -15.33 16.44
N PHE A 93 11.70 -15.44 17.77
CA PHE A 93 12.64 -16.28 18.51
C PHE A 93 12.61 -17.68 17.87
N ARG A 94 13.70 -18.02 17.22
CA ARG A 94 13.76 -19.17 16.33
C ARG A 94 14.04 -20.41 17.16
N ALA A 95 13.07 -21.29 17.29
CA ALA A 95 13.34 -22.65 17.76
C ALA A 95 14.30 -23.34 16.77
N PRO A 96 15.26 -24.14 17.26
CA PRO A 96 16.13 -24.95 16.39
C PRO A 96 15.25 -25.77 15.43
N GLY A 97 15.53 -25.66 14.12
CA GLY A 97 14.74 -26.38 13.08
C GLY A 97 13.55 -25.63 12.48
N SER A 98 13.21 -24.44 13.00
CA SER A 98 12.13 -23.64 12.39
C SER A 98 12.51 -23.09 11.01
N PRO A 99 11.55 -22.96 10.07
CA PRO A 99 11.82 -22.40 8.74
C PRO A 99 12.36 -20.96 8.85
N PRO A 100 13.23 -20.54 7.91
CA PRO A 100 13.93 -19.25 7.97
C PRO A 100 13.00 -18.04 7.96
N VAL A 101 11.82 -18.17 7.36
CA VAL A 101 10.82 -17.11 7.21
C VAL A 101 9.45 -17.70 7.50
N SER A 102 8.65 -17.04 8.34
CA SER A 102 7.26 -17.48 8.56
C SER A 102 6.40 -17.13 7.33
N PRO A 103 5.33 -17.90 7.06
CA PRO A 103 4.39 -17.56 5.98
C PRO A 103 3.83 -16.13 6.09
N ALA A 104 3.57 -15.65 7.30
CA ALA A 104 3.12 -14.29 7.53
C ALA A 104 4.18 -13.24 7.14
N GLN A 105 5.45 -13.49 7.44
CA GLN A 105 6.54 -12.59 7.02
C GLN A 105 6.72 -12.59 5.51
N ALA A 106 6.61 -13.76 4.85
CA ALA A 106 6.65 -13.85 3.41
C ALA A 106 5.49 -13.07 2.76
N ALA A 107 4.28 -13.22 3.29
CA ALA A 107 3.12 -12.47 2.85
C ALA A 107 3.30 -10.95 3.07
N LEU A 108 3.82 -10.53 4.23
CA LEU A 108 4.10 -9.10 4.51
C LEU A 108 5.17 -8.53 3.56
N ALA A 109 6.21 -9.30 3.22
CA ALA A 109 7.21 -8.89 2.25
C ALA A 109 6.58 -8.68 0.86
N LEU A 110 5.71 -9.59 0.43
CA LEU A 110 4.97 -9.46 -0.81
C LEU A 110 4.07 -8.20 -0.80
N PHE A 111 3.32 -7.99 0.29
CA PHE A 111 2.50 -6.79 0.44
C PHE A 111 3.34 -5.52 0.43
N ALA A 112 4.50 -5.50 1.11
CA ALA A 112 5.38 -4.33 1.15
C ALA A 112 5.87 -3.92 -0.25
N VAL A 113 6.18 -4.89 -1.11
CA VAL A 113 6.54 -4.62 -2.52
C VAL A 113 5.31 -4.20 -3.32
N HIS A 114 4.20 -4.89 -3.17
CA HIS A 114 2.97 -4.62 -3.92
C HIS A 114 2.39 -3.23 -3.62
N MET A 115 2.54 -2.75 -2.39
CA MET A 115 2.11 -1.41 -1.96
C MET A 115 2.81 -0.25 -2.66
N ILE A 116 3.94 -0.49 -3.34
CA ILE A 116 4.60 0.53 -4.17
C ILE A 116 3.73 0.87 -5.38
N ALA A 117 3.09 -0.14 -5.97
CA ALA A 117 2.31 -0.01 -7.19
C ALA A 117 0.81 0.17 -6.94
N GLU A 118 0.29 -0.28 -5.79
CA GLU A 118 -1.15 -0.34 -5.53
C GLU A 118 -1.53 0.31 -4.19
N GLY A 119 -2.64 1.04 -4.20
CA GLY A 119 -3.13 1.79 -3.06
C GLY A 119 -4.34 1.14 -2.40
N TYR A 120 -4.15 0.19 -1.49
CA TYR A 120 -5.24 -0.52 -0.83
C TYR A 120 -5.25 -0.46 0.70
N VAL A 121 -4.21 0.03 1.34
CA VAL A 121 -4.06 -0.03 2.83
C VAL A 121 -5.25 0.61 3.54
N PHE A 122 -5.75 1.72 3.04
CA PHE A 122 -6.93 2.41 3.55
C PHE A 122 -8.14 2.35 2.60
N ALA A 123 -8.13 1.45 1.62
CA ALA A 123 -9.25 1.27 0.72
C ALA A 123 -10.38 0.50 1.43
N ALA A 124 -11.33 1.23 1.99
CA ALA A 124 -12.50 0.64 2.64
C ALA A 124 -13.27 -0.25 1.65
N GLY A 125 -13.58 -1.49 2.07
CA GLY A 125 -14.25 -2.47 1.23
C GLY A 125 -13.33 -3.27 0.29
N SER A 126 -12.04 -2.98 0.21
CA SER A 126 -11.08 -3.78 -0.52
C SER A 126 -10.75 -5.08 0.21
N GLY A 127 -10.92 -6.22 -0.46
CA GLY A 127 -10.49 -7.52 0.08
C GLY A 127 -8.99 -7.57 0.38
N LEU A 128 -8.16 -6.90 -0.43
CA LEU A 128 -6.71 -6.81 -0.20
C LEU A 128 -6.39 -6.04 1.09
N SER A 129 -7.13 -4.96 1.38
CA SER A 129 -6.99 -4.24 2.65
C SER A 129 -7.29 -5.15 3.84
N ALA A 130 -8.39 -5.89 3.80
CA ALA A 130 -8.77 -6.81 4.87
C ALA A 130 -7.71 -7.90 5.09
N VAL A 131 -7.21 -8.51 4.01
CA VAL A 131 -6.16 -9.54 4.08
C VAL A 131 -4.86 -8.95 4.63
N PHE A 132 -4.45 -7.76 4.19
CA PHE A 132 -3.24 -7.09 4.67
C PHE A 132 -3.30 -6.87 6.20
N TRP A 133 -4.38 -6.30 6.71
CA TRP A 133 -4.54 -6.06 8.15
C TRP A 133 -4.68 -7.36 8.96
N ALA A 134 -5.31 -8.39 8.39
CA ALA A 134 -5.38 -9.71 9.01
C ALA A 134 -3.99 -10.37 9.13
N VAL A 135 -3.15 -10.24 8.10
CA VAL A 135 -1.77 -10.75 8.11
C VAL A 135 -0.91 -10.01 9.13
N ILE A 136 -1.02 -8.67 9.22
CA ILE A 136 -0.32 -7.88 10.25
C ILE A 136 -0.77 -8.30 11.66
N GLY A 137 -2.08 -8.37 11.88
CA GLY A 137 -2.65 -8.78 13.17
C GLY A 137 -2.24 -10.19 13.55
N GLY A 138 -2.31 -11.14 12.61
CA GLY A 138 -1.87 -12.52 12.80
C GLY A 138 -0.38 -12.65 13.12
N ALA A 139 0.47 -11.91 12.40
CA ALA A 139 1.91 -11.88 12.66
C ALA A 139 2.22 -11.32 14.05
N HIS A 140 1.48 -10.30 14.48
CA HIS A 140 1.63 -9.70 15.79
C HIS A 140 1.14 -10.65 16.92
N ALA A 141 -0.04 -11.26 16.76
CA ALA A 141 -0.60 -12.21 17.69
C ALA A 141 0.30 -13.44 17.88
N TYR A 142 0.76 -14.04 16.79
CA TYR A 142 1.65 -15.20 16.82
C TYR A 142 2.94 -14.94 17.60
N ARG A 143 3.49 -13.73 17.47
CA ARG A 143 4.70 -13.34 18.19
C ARG A 143 4.51 -13.21 19.70
N ASN A 144 3.31 -12.85 20.14
CA ASN A 144 2.98 -12.61 21.55
C ASN A 144 2.35 -13.84 22.23
N LEU A 145 2.18 -14.96 21.51
CA LEU A 145 1.80 -16.20 22.16
C LEU A 145 2.89 -16.57 23.17
N PRO A 146 2.55 -16.79 24.44
CA PRO A 146 3.50 -17.37 25.37
C PRO A 146 3.99 -18.68 24.76
N ASN A 147 5.31 -18.88 24.70
CA ASN A 147 5.90 -20.14 24.22
C ASN A 147 5.13 -21.26 24.90
N GLY A 148 4.19 -21.86 24.17
CA GLY A 148 3.40 -22.96 24.67
C GLY A 148 4.38 -23.97 25.20
N GLY A 149 4.40 -24.12 26.50
CA GLY A 149 5.35 -24.96 27.15
C GLY A 149 5.30 -26.35 26.55
N LYS A 150 6.45 -26.82 26.13
CA LYS A 150 6.91 -28.18 26.02
C LYS A 150 5.92 -29.22 25.50
#